data_6d1a1a691c6191ce043a649e0b8ce8d7
#
_entry.id   6d1a1a691c6191ce043a649e0b8ce8d7
#
_cell.length_a   1.000
_cell.length_b   1.000
_cell.length_c   1.000
_cell.angle_alpha   90.00
_cell.angle_beta   90.00
_cell.angle_gamma   90.00
#
_symmetry.space_group_name_H-M   'P 1'
#
loop_
_entity.id
_entity.type
_entity.pdbx_description
1 polymer ?
#
loop_
_entity_poly.entity_id
_entity_poly.type
_entity_poly.pdbx_seq_one_letter_code
_entity_poly.pdbx_strand_id
1 'polypeptide(L)'
;MESIHPAWWKEAVVYQIYPRSFKDSNGDGIGDLNGIREKLDYLKDLGVDVLWLNPIYQSPNVDNGYDISDYRDIMTDFGTMADFDALLADVHAHGLKLIMDLVVNHSSDQHPWFIESRSSRDNPKRDYYIWKDPAPDGGAPNNWRSCFSGSAWKYDEKTGQYYLHLFAEGQPDLNWENPEVRDQVFDMMNF
;
A
#
# COMPACT_ATOMS: atom_id res chain seq x y z
N MET A 1 30.50 0.28 33.91
CA MET A 1 29.15 0.59 33.47
C MET A 1 29.15 0.45 31.95
N GLU A 2 28.54 -0.61 31.43
CA GLU A 2 28.35 -0.70 30.00
C GLU A 2 27.43 0.46 29.57
N SER A 3 27.89 1.28 28.65
CA SER A 3 27.06 2.34 28.05
C SER A 3 25.96 1.66 27.28
N ILE A 4 24.73 1.71 27.78
CA ILE A 4 23.54 1.33 27.00
C ILE A 4 23.42 2.36 25.88
N HIS A 5 23.97 2.05 24.71
CA HIS A 5 23.68 2.86 23.53
C HIS A 5 22.21 2.63 23.15
N PRO A 6 21.36 3.66 23.18
CA PRO A 6 19.99 3.50 22.74
C PRO A 6 19.97 3.04 21.29
N ALA A 7 19.01 2.20 20.94
CA ALA A 7 18.84 1.78 19.56
C ALA A 7 18.56 3.04 18.69
N TRP A 8 19.27 3.19 17.58
CA TRP A 8 19.30 4.39 16.75
C TRP A 8 17.89 4.93 16.41
N TRP A 9 16.90 4.04 16.19
CA TRP A 9 15.53 4.42 15.86
C TRP A 9 14.76 5.12 16.99
N LYS A 10 15.26 5.05 18.24
CA LYS A 10 14.61 5.73 19.38
C LYS A 10 14.93 7.23 19.43
N GLU A 11 15.94 7.65 18.71
CA GLU A 11 16.41 9.04 18.66
C GLU A 11 16.26 9.64 17.26
N ALA A 12 15.91 8.80 16.25
CA ALA A 12 15.79 9.22 14.87
C ALA A 12 14.59 10.14 14.64
N VAL A 13 14.81 11.17 13.83
CA VAL A 13 13.75 12.03 13.29
C VAL A 13 13.24 11.44 11.98
N VAL A 14 11.97 11.05 11.95
CA VAL A 14 11.30 10.50 10.76
C VAL A 14 10.49 11.61 10.11
N TYR A 15 10.69 11.83 8.81
CA TYR A 15 9.94 12.78 8.01
C TYR A 15 9.08 12.05 6.99
N GLN A 16 7.77 12.17 7.12
CA GLN A 16 6.81 11.56 6.20
C GLN A 16 6.68 12.40 4.93
N ILE A 17 6.76 11.77 3.78
CA ILE A 17 6.60 12.38 2.47
C ILE A 17 5.40 11.77 1.77
N TYR A 18 4.43 12.62 1.41
CA TYR A 18 3.41 12.29 0.44
C TYR A 18 3.90 12.73 -0.96
N PRO A 19 4.36 11.82 -1.82
CA PRO A 19 5.09 12.17 -3.05
C PRO A 19 4.34 13.15 -3.92
N ARG A 20 3.05 12.88 -4.17
CA ARG A 20 2.16 13.67 -5.04
C ARG A 20 2.17 15.17 -4.75
N SER A 21 2.33 15.58 -3.49
CA SER A 21 2.25 16.98 -3.08
C SER A 21 3.58 17.57 -2.59
N PHE A 22 4.69 16.80 -2.65
CA PHE A 22 5.95 17.23 -2.06
C PHE A 22 6.75 18.13 -3.01
N LYS A 23 7.13 17.64 -4.19
CA LYS A 23 7.88 18.40 -5.20
C LYS A 23 7.70 17.79 -6.57
N ASP A 24 7.18 18.58 -7.48
CA ASP A 24 7.08 18.29 -8.91
C ASP A 24 8.42 18.64 -9.58
N SER A 25 9.06 17.68 -10.25
CA SER A 25 10.33 17.86 -10.94
C SER A 25 10.16 18.11 -12.45
N ASN A 26 9.03 17.68 -13.04
CA ASN A 26 8.80 17.72 -14.48
C ASN A 26 7.83 18.80 -14.94
N GLY A 27 7.10 19.44 -14.01
CA GLY A 27 6.18 20.54 -14.27
C GLY A 27 4.77 20.13 -14.67
N ASP A 28 4.37 18.88 -14.35
CA ASP A 28 3.02 18.37 -14.66
C ASP A 28 1.97 18.66 -13.57
N GLY A 29 2.40 19.21 -12.44
CA GLY A 29 1.54 19.54 -11.30
C GLY A 29 1.46 18.42 -10.26
N ILE A 30 2.19 17.32 -10.45
CA ILE A 30 2.23 16.16 -9.56
C ILE A 30 3.66 16.00 -9.03
N GLY A 31 3.81 15.89 -7.71
CA GLY A 31 5.10 15.57 -7.11
C GLY A 31 5.55 14.15 -7.43
N ASP A 32 6.85 13.94 -7.56
CA ASP A 32 7.44 12.70 -8.06
C ASP A 32 8.72 12.30 -7.31
N LEU A 33 9.27 11.12 -7.61
CA LEU A 33 10.48 10.59 -6.97
C LEU A 33 11.72 11.45 -7.24
N ASN A 34 11.84 12.01 -8.43
CA ASN A 34 12.94 12.91 -8.77
C ASN A 34 12.83 14.23 -8.02
N GLY A 35 11.61 14.73 -7.80
CA GLY A 35 11.39 15.89 -6.95
C GLY A 35 11.81 15.68 -5.50
N ILE A 36 11.62 14.46 -4.96
CA ILE A 36 12.14 14.11 -3.63
C ILE A 36 13.68 14.13 -3.65
N ARG A 37 14.32 13.56 -4.69
CA ARG A 37 15.78 13.60 -4.85
C ARG A 37 16.35 15.01 -4.84
N GLU A 38 15.70 15.95 -5.53
CA GLU A 38 16.11 17.38 -5.55
C GLU A 38 16.06 18.05 -4.17
N LYS A 39 15.39 17.44 -3.18
CA LYS A 39 15.21 17.98 -1.84
C LYS A 39 15.99 17.25 -0.74
N LEU A 40 16.86 16.31 -1.09
CA LEU A 40 17.60 15.54 -0.10
C LEU A 40 18.55 16.41 0.75
N ASP A 41 19.24 17.36 0.15
CA ASP A 41 20.08 18.32 0.90
C ASP A 41 19.25 19.13 1.90
N TYR A 42 18.09 19.64 1.49
CA TYR A 42 17.17 20.36 2.37
C TYR A 42 16.71 19.48 3.55
N LEU A 43 16.34 18.22 3.29
CA LEU A 43 15.89 17.29 4.33
C LEU A 43 17.03 16.95 5.29
N LYS A 44 18.25 16.79 4.76
CA LYS A 44 19.44 16.57 5.58
C LYS A 44 19.77 17.76 6.46
N ASP A 45 19.74 18.98 5.92
CA ASP A 45 19.99 20.22 6.66
C ASP A 45 18.91 20.48 7.73
N LEU A 46 17.68 20.01 7.50
CA LEU A 46 16.58 20.06 8.47
C LEU A 46 16.82 19.12 9.68
N GLY A 47 17.75 18.18 9.57
CA GLY A 47 18.09 17.23 10.64
C GLY A 47 17.25 15.96 10.62
N VAL A 48 16.72 15.57 9.46
CA VAL A 48 15.99 14.31 9.27
C VAL A 48 16.97 13.15 9.19
N ASP A 49 16.60 12.00 9.77
CA ASP A 49 17.37 10.76 9.75
C ASP A 49 16.73 9.70 8.83
N VAL A 50 15.40 9.72 8.74
CA VAL A 50 14.62 8.71 8.01
C VAL A 50 13.54 9.38 7.18
N LEU A 51 13.47 9.04 5.91
CA LEU A 51 12.37 9.38 5.03
C LEU A 51 11.33 8.26 5.06
N TRP A 52 10.08 8.59 5.32
CA TRP A 52 8.94 7.68 5.20
C TRP A 52 8.11 8.09 3.99
N LEU A 53 8.11 7.26 2.95
CA LEU A 53 7.27 7.49 1.78
C LEU A 53 5.89 6.87 1.96
N ASN A 54 4.84 7.66 1.74
CA ASN A 54 3.51 7.13 1.48
C ASN A 54 3.56 6.23 0.24
N PRO A 55 2.55 5.36 0.02
CA PRO A 55 2.61 4.37 -1.06
C PRO A 55 2.91 4.99 -2.43
N ILE A 56 3.91 4.40 -3.11
CA ILE A 56 4.35 4.80 -4.45
C ILE A 56 4.10 3.71 -5.49
N TYR A 57 3.44 2.63 -5.08
CA TYR A 57 3.14 1.48 -5.92
C TYR A 57 2.04 1.79 -6.94
N GLN A 58 1.89 0.94 -7.96
CA GLN A 58 0.77 1.03 -8.90
C GLN A 58 -0.56 0.99 -8.16
N SER A 59 -1.42 1.96 -8.45
CA SER A 59 -2.71 2.13 -7.78
C SER A 59 -3.71 2.85 -8.69
N PRO A 60 -4.99 2.46 -8.73
CA PRO A 60 -6.05 3.27 -9.35
C PRO A 60 -6.39 4.53 -8.55
N ASN A 61 -5.76 4.74 -7.40
CA ASN A 61 -5.81 5.96 -6.61
C ASN A 61 -7.19 6.27 -6.00
N VAL A 62 -7.93 5.23 -5.64
CA VAL A 62 -9.22 5.35 -4.94
C VAL A 62 -9.02 5.90 -3.53
N ASP A 63 -7.91 5.53 -2.89
CA ASP A 63 -7.53 5.96 -1.55
C ASP A 63 -6.06 6.44 -1.52
N ASN A 64 -5.73 7.41 -2.37
CA ASN A 64 -4.43 8.10 -2.39
C ASN A 64 -3.21 7.17 -2.43
N GLY A 65 -3.30 6.06 -3.16
CA GLY A 65 -2.23 5.07 -3.31
C GLY A 65 -2.31 3.89 -2.35
N TYR A 66 -3.20 3.94 -1.35
CA TYR A 66 -3.38 2.83 -0.40
C TYR A 66 -4.23 1.67 -0.97
N ASP A 67 -4.71 1.77 -2.19
CA ASP A 67 -5.39 0.73 -2.96
C ASP A 67 -4.43 0.19 -4.03
N ILE A 68 -3.53 -0.71 -3.61
CA ILE A 68 -2.40 -1.15 -4.43
C ILE A 68 -2.83 -2.23 -5.42
N SER A 69 -2.61 -1.97 -6.71
CA SER A 69 -2.89 -2.92 -7.80
C SER A 69 -1.67 -3.73 -8.25
N ASP A 70 -0.45 -3.22 -8.02
CA ASP A 70 0.81 -3.94 -8.19
C ASP A 70 1.84 -3.44 -7.17
N TYR A 71 2.29 -4.35 -6.29
CA TYR A 71 3.28 -4.05 -5.24
C TYR A 71 4.73 -4.01 -5.75
N ARG A 72 4.98 -4.44 -6.99
CA ARG A 72 6.31 -4.60 -7.56
C ARG A 72 6.63 -3.59 -8.65
N ASP A 73 5.77 -2.58 -8.80
CA ASP A 73 6.00 -1.52 -9.77
C ASP A 73 5.62 -0.15 -9.19
N ILE A 74 6.22 0.90 -9.72
CA ILE A 74 6.02 2.28 -9.31
C ILE A 74 4.84 2.89 -10.08
N MET A 75 3.98 3.63 -9.37
CA MET A 75 2.91 4.39 -9.98
C MET A 75 3.47 5.35 -11.04
N THR A 76 2.93 5.31 -12.23
CA THR A 76 3.45 6.05 -13.41
C THR A 76 3.56 7.55 -13.16
N ASP A 77 2.66 8.12 -12.35
CA ASP A 77 2.69 9.54 -11.97
C ASP A 77 3.96 9.90 -11.16
N PHE A 78 4.56 8.94 -10.46
CA PHE A 78 5.69 9.19 -9.58
C PHE A 78 7.04 8.86 -10.22
N GLY A 79 7.05 8.14 -11.35
CA GLY A 79 8.25 7.74 -12.05
C GLY A 79 8.32 6.25 -12.35
N THR A 80 9.51 5.70 -12.33
CA THR A 80 9.84 4.31 -12.68
C THR A 80 10.61 3.62 -11.56
N MET A 81 10.79 2.30 -11.65
CA MET A 81 11.70 1.54 -10.77
C MET A 81 13.13 2.11 -10.80
N ALA A 82 13.62 2.53 -11.98
CA ALA A 82 14.94 3.14 -12.09
C ALA A 82 15.03 4.50 -11.33
N ASP A 83 13.95 5.27 -11.30
CA ASP A 83 13.88 6.50 -10.50
C ASP A 83 13.86 6.18 -9.00
N PHE A 84 13.19 5.11 -8.60
CA PHE A 84 13.21 4.65 -7.21
C PHE A 84 14.59 4.16 -6.79
N ASP A 85 15.26 3.34 -7.62
CA ASP A 85 16.63 2.87 -7.35
C ASP A 85 17.59 4.04 -7.19
N ALA A 86 17.46 5.06 -8.06
CA ALA A 86 18.26 6.27 -7.98
C ALA A 86 17.96 7.09 -6.72
N LEU A 87 16.69 7.24 -6.34
CA LEU A 87 16.30 7.87 -5.08
C LEU A 87 16.90 7.13 -3.88
N LEU A 88 16.78 5.81 -3.83
CA LEU A 88 17.30 5.00 -2.73
C LEU A 88 18.83 5.14 -2.58
N ALA A 89 19.54 5.10 -3.71
CA ALA A 89 20.99 5.30 -3.71
C ALA A 89 21.37 6.69 -3.18
N ASP A 90 20.67 7.75 -3.63
CA ASP A 90 20.93 9.12 -3.20
C ASP A 90 20.57 9.33 -1.72
N VAL A 91 19.46 8.76 -1.22
CA VAL A 91 19.10 8.77 0.21
C VAL A 91 20.23 8.17 1.05
N HIS A 92 20.74 7.01 0.67
CA HIS A 92 21.85 6.36 1.37
C HIS A 92 23.15 7.18 1.28
N ALA A 93 23.46 7.78 0.14
CA ALA A 93 24.62 8.64 -0.03
C ALA A 93 24.59 9.89 0.89
N HIS A 94 23.39 10.41 1.20
CA HIS A 94 23.18 11.48 2.18
C HIS A 94 23.21 10.99 3.64
N GLY A 95 23.43 9.69 3.87
CA GLY A 95 23.41 9.08 5.21
C GLY A 95 22.02 9.03 5.83
N LEU A 96 20.98 9.17 5.02
CA LEU A 96 19.59 9.00 5.41
C LEU A 96 19.15 7.54 5.27
N LYS A 97 18.01 7.21 5.87
CA LYS A 97 17.33 5.92 5.70
C LYS A 97 15.99 6.15 5.03
N LEU A 98 15.49 5.11 4.37
CA LEU A 98 14.17 5.14 3.73
C LEU A 98 13.30 4.01 4.30
N ILE A 99 12.07 4.32 4.61
CA ILE A 99 11.03 3.35 4.95
C ILE A 99 9.81 3.58 4.06
N MET A 100 9.10 2.51 3.78
CA MET A 100 7.89 2.52 2.95
C MET A 100 6.74 1.85 3.69
N ASP A 101 5.53 2.24 3.35
CA ASP A 101 4.33 1.59 3.87
C ASP A 101 4.23 0.15 3.36
N LEU A 102 3.93 -0.76 4.27
CA LEU A 102 3.55 -2.13 3.96
C LEU A 102 2.03 -2.27 4.06
N VAL A 103 1.34 -2.02 2.96
CA VAL A 103 -0.12 -2.01 2.90
C VAL A 103 -0.61 -3.41 2.53
N VAL A 104 -0.78 -4.28 3.51
CA VAL A 104 -1.13 -5.69 3.33
C VAL A 104 -2.38 -6.13 4.10
N ASN A 105 -3.17 -5.19 4.60
CA ASN A 105 -4.52 -5.50 5.09
C ASN A 105 -5.46 -5.85 3.93
N HIS A 106 -5.31 -5.16 2.82
CA HIS A 106 -6.13 -5.27 1.61
C HIS A 106 -5.26 -5.05 0.37
N SER A 107 -5.82 -5.31 -0.80
CA SER A 107 -5.27 -4.84 -2.08
C SER A 107 -6.29 -3.94 -2.78
N SER A 108 -5.93 -3.38 -3.94
CA SER A 108 -6.93 -2.84 -4.85
C SER A 108 -7.85 -3.93 -5.39
N ASP A 109 -9.09 -3.58 -5.72
CA ASP A 109 -10.00 -4.44 -6.49
C ASP A 109 -9.52 -4.65 -7.95
N GLN A 110 -8.52 -3.88 -8.38
CA GLN A 110 -7.83 -4.05 -9.66
C GLN A 110 -6.56 -4.92 -9.56
N HIS A 111 -6.19 -5.38 -8.36
CA HIS A 111 -5.09 -6.31 -8.20
C HIS A 111 -5.40 -7.67 -8.88
N PRO A 112 -4.45 -8.30 -9.60
CA PRO A 112 -4.68 -9.58 -10.26
C PRO A 112 -5.25 -10.67 -9.34
N TRP A 113 -4.84 -10.72 -8.08
CA TRP A 113 -5.39 -11.68 -7.11
C TRP A 113 -6.90 -11.49 -6.91
N PHE A 114 -7.38 -10.25 -6.80
CA PHE A 114 -8.81 -9.99 -6.62
C PHE A 114 -9.60 -10.26 -7.91
N ILE A 115 -9.07 -9.86 -9.06
CA ILE A 115 -9.68 -10.14 -10.37
C ILE A 115 -9.88 -11.64 -10.56
N GLU A 116 -8.87 -12.46 -10.22
CA GLU A 116 -9.00 -13.90 -10.25
C GLU A 116 -9.98 -14.41 -9.19
N SER A 117 -9.85 -14.00 -7.94
CA SER A 117 -10.71 -14.39 -6.83
C SER A 117 -12.19 -14.15 -7.12
N ARG A 118 -12.56 -13.00 -7.70
CA ARG A 118 -13.95 -12.69 -8.07
C ARG A 118 -14.42 -13.33 -9.37
N SER A 119 -13.55 -14.02 -10.11
CA SER A 119 -13.91 -14.60 -11.41
C SER A 119 -14.89 -15.76 -11.29
N SER A 120 -14.78 -16.58 -10.24
CA SER A 120 -15.63 -17.73 -9.95
C SER A 120 -15.52 -18.10 -8.46
N ARG A 121 -16.55 -18.74 -7.90
CA ARG A 121 -16.52 -19.30 -6.55
C ARG A 121 -15.49 -20.44 -6.40
N ASP A 122 -15.16 -21.11 -7.50
CA ASP A 122 -14.22 -22.24 -7.54
C ASP A 122 -12.82 -21.84 -7.99
N ASN A 123 -12.54 -20.53 -8.14
CA ASN A 123 -11.21 -20.07 -8.52
C ASN A 123 -10.19 -20.40 -7.41
N PRO A 124 -8.99 -20.91 -7.73
CA PRO A 124 -7.96 -21.20 -6.74
C PRO A 124 -7.61 -20.06 -5.80
N LYS A 125 -7.74 -18.82 -6.27
CA LYS A 125 -7.51 -17.61 -5.44
C LYS A 125 -8.76 -17.12 -4.73
N ARG A 126 -9.88 -17.89 -4.75
CA ARG A 126 -11.12 -17.45 -4.08
C ARG A 126 -10.84 -17.03 -2.65
N ASP A 127 -10.16 -17.86 -1.90
CA ASP A 127 -9.88 -17.69 -0.48
C ASP A 127 -8.69 -16.74 -0.18
N TYR A 128 -8.18 -16.05 -1.19
CA TYR A 128 -7.23 -14.94 -0.94
C TYR A 128 -7.92 -13.74 -0.30
N TYR A 129 -9.24 -13.64 -0.46
CA TYR A 129 -10.10 -12.60 0.11
C TYR A 129 -11.23 -13.22 0.91
N ILE A 130 -11.89 -12.39 1.73
CA ILE A 130 -12.94 -12.86 2.63
C ILE A 130 -14.31 -12.71 1.94
N TRP A 131 -14.89 -13.84 1.54
CA TRP A 131 -16.19 -13.91 0.89
C TRP A 131 -17.24 -14.56 1.79
N LYS A 132 -18.48 -14.06 1.74
CA LYS A 132 -19.61 -14.61 2.48
C LYS A 132 -20.86 -14.61 1.61
N ASP A 133 -21.70 -15.63 1.82
CA ASP A 133 -23.04 -15.64 1.23
C ASP A 133 -23.91 -14.55 1.85
N PRO A 134 -24.93 -14.05 1.09
CA PRO A 134 -25.93 -13.15 1.63
C PRO A 134 -26.59 -13.71 2.91
N ALA A 135 -27.04 -12.84 3.79
CA ALA A 135 -27.93 -13.19 4.88
C ALA A 135 -29.26 -13.77 4.34
N PRO A 136 -30.09 -14.47 5.17
CA PRO A 136 -31.33 -15.08 4.70
C PRO A 136 -32.34 -14.12 4.04
N ASP A 137 -32.25 -12.83 4.35
CA ASP A 137 -33.04 -11.77 3.74
C ASP A 137 -32.43 -11.21 2.43
N GLY A 138 -31.29 -11.75 2.00
CA GLY A 138 -30.53 -11.29 0.84
C GLY A 138 -29.58 -10.11 1.11
N GLY A 139 -29.57 -9.58 2.33
CA GLY A 139 -28.72 -8.48 2.75
C GLY A 139 -27.26 -8.87 3.03
N ALA A 140 -26.49 -7.91 3.55
CA ALA A 140 -25.11 -8.15 3.95
C ALA A 140 -24.99 -9.22 5.03
N PRO A 141 -23.88 -9.98 5.07
CA PRO A 141 -23.69 -11.12 6.00
C PRO A 141 -23.87 -10.76 7.48
N ASN A 142 -23.52 -9.53 7.84
CA ASN A 142 -23.66 -8.97 9.19
C ASN A 142 -23.69 -7.44 9.14
N ASN A 143 -23.75 -6.80 10.30
CA ASN A 143 -23.82 -5.33 10.45
C ASN A 143 -22.45 -4.64 10.58
N TRP A 144 -21.37 -5.26 10.19
CA TRP A 144 -20.05 -4.61 10.24
C TRP A 144 -19.99 -3.38 9.34
N ARG A 145 -19.25 -2.39 9.80
CA ARG A 145 -19.12 -1.11 9.11
C ARG A 145 -17.69 -0.87 8.68
N SER A 146 -17.55 -0.24 7.53
CA SER A 146 -16.29 0.29 7.04
C SER A 146 -15.78 1.45 7.92
N CYS A 147 -14.45 1.60 7.99
CA CYS A 147 -13.80 2.77 8.61
C CYS A 147 -14.19 4.08 7.91
N PHE A 148 -14.57 4.02 6.63
CA PHE A 148 -15.01 5.17 5.84
C PHE A 148 -16.54 5.34 5.82
N SER A 149 -17.23 4.70 6.76
CA SER A 149 -18.69 4.64 6.85
C SER A 149 -19.36 3.64 5.89
N GLY A 150 -20.65 3.38 6.12
CA GLY A 150 -21.37 2.38 5.33
C GLY A 150 -21.12 0.94 5.77
N SER A 151 -21.55 -0.01 4.95
CA SER A 151 -21.31 -1.44 5.17
C SER A 151 -19.84 -1.78 4.93
N ALA A 152 -19.30 -2.77 5.67
CA ALA A 152 -18.02 -3.38 5.38
C ALA A 152 -18.12 -4.50 4.31
N TRP A 153 -19.28 -4.69 3.73
CA TRP A 153 -19.57 -5.75 2.78
C TRP A 153 -20.09 -5.18 1.47
N LYS A 154 -19.45 -5.55 0.36
CA LYS A 154 -19.89 -5.22 -0.99
C LYS A 154 -20.36 -6.47 -1.71
N TYR A 155 -21.59 -6.39 -2.25
CA TYR A 155 -22.14 -7.48 -3.07
C TYR A 155 -21.45 -7.54 -4.44
N ASP A 156 -21.05 -8.74 -4.83
CA ASP A 156 -20.53 -9.03 -6.16
C ASP A 156 -21.56 -9.83 -6.96
N GLU A 157 -22.16 -9.18 -7.95
CA GLU A 157 -23.21 -9.76 -8.79
C GLU A 157 -22.70 -10.99 -9.58
N LYS A 158 -21.41 -11.04 -9.90
CA LYS A 158 -20.83 -12.08 -10.72
C LYS A 158 -20.85 -13.45 -10.00
N THR A 159 -20.62 -13.44 -8.70
CA THR A 159 -20.55 -14.66 -7.89
C THR A 159 -21.70 -14.79 -6.91
N GLY A 160 -22.51 -13.76 -6.73
CA GLY A 160 -23.64 -13.75 -5.80
C GLY A 160 -23.23 -13.84 -4.33
N GLN A 161 -22.04 -13.34 -4.00
CA GLN A 161 -21.51 -13.27 -2.64
C GLN A 161 -21.09 -11.84 -2.31
N TYR A 162 -20.84 -11.59 -1.02
CA TYR A 162 -20.27 -10.35 -0.53
C TYR A 162 -18.77 -10.55 -0.23
N TYR A 163 -17.94 -9.57 -0.58
CA TYR A 163 -16.57 -9.49 -0.08
C TYR A 163 -16.44 -8.45 1.03
N LEU A 164 -15.51 -8.71 1.94
CA LEU A 164 -15.17 -7.78 3.04
C LEU A 164 -14.29 -6.65 2.53
N HIS A 165 -14.59 -5.42 2.96
CA HIS A 165 -13.73 -4.26 2.82
C HIS A 165 -13.84 -3.38 4.07
N LEU A 166 -12.81 -3.37 4.90
CA LEU A 166 -12.81 -2.53 6.10
C LEU A 166 -12.51 -1.06 5.81
N PHE A 167 -12.00 -0.77 4.61
CA PHE A 167 -11.77 0.58 4.08
C PHE A 167 -12.71 0.86 2.90
N ALA A 168 -12.24 1.43 1.80
CA ALA A 168 -13.09 1.69 0.63
C ALA A 168 -13.56 0.39 -0.05
N GLU A 169 -14.66 0.46 -0.81
CA GLU A 169 -15.16 -0.68 -1.59
C GLU A 169 -14.11 -1.22 -2.59
N GLY A 170 -13.24 -0.34 -3.11
CA GLY A 170 -12.12 -0.70 -3.97
C GLY A 170 -10.91 -1.31 -3.25
N GLN A 171 -11.03 -1.60 -1.93
CA GLN A 171 -9.96 -2.14 -1.09
C GLN A 171 -10.40 -3.43 -0.40
N PRO A 172 -10.59 -4.55 -1.14
CA PRO A 172 -10.98 -5.83 -0.57
C PRO A 172 -9.93 -6.36 0.40
N ASP A 173 -10.38 -6.80 1.59
CA ASP A 173 -9.50 -7.31 2.65
C ASP A 173 -8.92 -8.68 2.29
N LEU A 174 -7.61 -8.82 2.49
CA LEU A 174 -6.89 -10.08 2.32
C LEU A 174 -7.22 -11.07 3.44
N ASN A 175 -7.35 -12.34 3.08
CA ASN A 175 -7.58 -13.42 4.02
C ASN A 175 -6.25 -13.92 4.62
N TRP A 176 -5.83 -13.33 5.73
CA TRP A 176 -4.59 -13.70 6.42
C TRP A 176 -4.61 -15.08 7.08
N GLU A 177 -5.77 -15.74 7.17
CA GLU A 177 -5.84 -17.16 7.60
C GLU A 177 -5.32 -18.08 6.51
N ASN A 178 -5.39 -17.67 5.23
CA ASN A 178 -4.85 -18.43 4.11
C ASN A 178 -3.32 -18.41 4.11
N PRO A 179 -2.63 -19.57 4.20
CA PRO A 179 -1.17 -19.63 4.19
C PRO A 179 -0.56 -19.13 2.88
N GLU A 180 -1.23 -19.35 1.74
CA GLU A 180 -0.72 -18.87 0.44
C GLU A 180 -0.67 -17.34 0.38
N VAL A 181 -1.63 -16.65 0.99
CA VAL A 181 -1.62 -15.18 1.09
C VAL A 181 -0.38 -14.72 1.87
N ARG A 182 -0.09 -15.36 3.01
CA ARG A 182 1.10 -15.04 3.81
C ARG A 182 2.39 -15.27 3.04
N ASP A 183 2.48 -16.39 2.32
CA ASP A 183 3.66 -16.73 1.52
C ASP A 183 3.85 -15.73 0.38
N GLN A 184 2.78 -15.31 -0.30
CA GLN A 184 2.83 -14.30 -1.35
C GLN A 184 3.25 -12.92 -0.82
N VAL A 185 2.76 -12.53 0.37
CA VAL A 185 3.17 -11.28 1.01
C VAL A 185 4.66 -11.34 1.41
N PHE A 186 5.13 -12.45 1.96
CA PHE A 186 6.55 -12.62 2.31
C PHE A 186 7.45 -12.60 1.07
N ASP A 187 7.01 -13.22 -0.02
CA ASP A 187 7.73 -13.17 -1.30
C ASP A 187 7.81 -11.74 -1.86
N MET A 188 6.70 -10.99 -1.77
CA MET A 188 6.68 -9.58 -2.13
C MET A 188 7.63 -8.74 -1.27
N MET A 189 7.70 -8.99 0.05
CA MET A 189 8.60 -8.26 0.96
C MET A 189 10.09 -8.55 0.68
N ASN A 190 10.40 -9.64 0.00
CA ASN A 190 11.77 -10.02 -0.38
C ASN A 190 12.15 -9.54 -1.79
N PHE A 191 11.26 -8.89 -2.49
CA PHE A 191 11.50 -8.29 -3.80
C PHE A 191 12.27 -7.00 -3.66
#